data_9ecbbee1f388669dfecba1750dd12b4a
#
_entry.id   9ecbbee1f388669dfecba1750dd12b4a
#
_cell.length_a   1.000
_cell.length_b   1.000
_cell.length_c   1.000
_cell.angle_alpha   90.00
_cell.angle_beta   90.00
_cell.angle_gamma   90.00
#
_symmetry.space_group_name_H-M   'P 1'
#
loop_
_entity.id
_entity.type
_entity.pdbx_description
1 polymer ?
#
loop_
_entity_poly.entity_id
_entity_poly.type
_entity_poly.pdbx_seq_one_letter_code
_entity_poly.pdbx_strand_id
1 'polypeptide(L)'
;MWFFNINGNNFYFTFESLDHKPQFFFFFFLLKIICLVTVILCLHEISHAQNYYVSNQRASYKGTNVLSRMEDSVKKQFETQQLTWPPEALYIRSFKYDRQLEVWVKSNRKEPYKLFKTYKVCMQSGTMGPKRMEGDHQVPEGFYQINEFNPNSNYHLSLGLNYPNASDKILSDSIRPGNAIYIHGNCVSTGCIPISDIPMEEVYIIASSVKAKGVDFIPVHVFPVRYNVKKSFDYLNASIKNNQTLLEFNKNIREVFDYFEAKKQLPVILVNKKG
;
A
#
# COMPACT_ATOMS: atom_id res chain seq x y z
N MET A 1 -44.06 -22.37 16.10
CA MET A 1 -44.31 -22.50 17.54
C MET A 1 -42.94 -22.53 18.23
N TRP A 2 -42.57 -21.46 18.93
CA TRP A 2 -41.34 -21.40 19.72
C TRP A 2 -41.71 -21.32 21.19
N PHE A 3 -41.13 -22.19 22.04
CA PHE A 3 -41.34 -22.20 23.47
C PHE A 3 -40.24 -21.43 24.19
N PHE A 4 -40.60 -20.39 24.93
CA PHE A 4 -39.73 -19.83 25.97
C PHE A 4 -40.42 -20.01 27.33
N ASN A 5 -39.74 -20.67 28.24
CA ASN A 5 -40.21 -20.86 29.61
C ASN A 5 -39.41 -19.96 30.54
N ILE A 6 -40.03 -18.94 31.08
CA ILE A 6 -39.46 -18.14 32.16
C ILE A 6 -40.50 -18.11 33.28
N ASN A 7 -40.17 -18.67 34.44
CA ASN A 7 -40.93 -18.60 35.71
C ASN A 7 -42.33 -19.22 35.71
N GLY A 8 -42.52 -20.39 35.13
CA GLY A 8 -43.74 -21.20 35.42
C GLY A 8 -45.05 -20.71 34.83
N ASN A 9 -45.10 -19.65 34.05
CA ASN A 9 -46.27 -19.17 33.34
C ASN A 9 -46.17 -19.42 31.85
N ASN A 10 -47.08 -20.20 31.29
CA ASN A 10 -47.16 -20.45 29.86
C ASN A 10 -47.85 -19.28 29.15
N PHE A 11 -47.12 -18.51 28.37
CA PHE A 11 -47.73 -17.54 27.45
C PHE A 11 -47.85 -18.19 26.07
N TYR A 12 -49.03 -18.27 25.54
CA TYR A 12 -49.31 -18.70 24.17
C TYR A 12 -49.38 -17.45 23.28
N PHE A 13 -48.46 -17.32 22.35
CA PHE A 13 -48.61 -16.40 21.24
C PHE A 13 -49.25 -17.16 20.07
N THR A 14 -50.49 -16.85 19.76
CA THR A 14 -51.11 -17.26 18.51
C THR A 14 -50.63 -16.31 17.41
N PHE A 15 -49.86 -16.83 16.48
CA PHE A 15 -49.65 -16.15 15.20
C PHE A 15 -50.96 -16.27 14.42
N GLU A 16 -51.75 -15.21 14.37
CA GLU A 16 -52.72 -15.07 13.29
C GLU A 16 -51.97 -15.05 11.97
N SER A 17 -52.36 -15.89 11.04
CA SER A 17 -51.80 -15.97 9.70
C SER A 17 -51.97 -14.60 9.02
N LEU A 18 -50.87 -13.92 8.77
CA LEU A 18 -50.80 -12.71 7.95
C LEU A 18 -50.98 -13.04 6.45
N ASP A 19 -51.79 -14.05 6.15
CA ASP A 19 -52.24 -14.33 4.80
C ASP A 19 -53.35 -13.35 4.43
N HIS A 20 -53.09 -12.56 3.40
CA HIS A 20 -53.95 -11.61 2.72
C HIS A 20 -53.87 -10.12 3.12
N LYS A 21 -52.63 -9.55 3.14
CA LYS A 21 -52.50 -8.13 2.86
C LYS A 21 -51.51 -7.93 1.67
N PRO A 22 -52.00 -7.74 0.45
CA PRO A 22 -51.13 -7.49 -0.72
C PRO A 22 -50.24 -6.23 -0.56
N GLN A 23 -50.60 -5.33 0.36
CA GLN A 23 -49.83 -4.16 0.72
C GLN A 23 -48.46 -4.47 1.33
N PHE A 24 -48.31 -5.56 2.12
CA PHE A 24 -47.05 -5.97 2.73
C PHE A 24 -46.09 -6.51 1.67
N PHE A 25 -46.60 -7.31 0.74
CA PHE A 25 -45.77 -7.86 -0.36
C PHE A 25 -45.26 -6.77 -1.30
N PHE A 26 -46.11 -5.76 -1.57
CA PHE A 26 -45.76 -4.60 -2.38
C PHE A 26 -44.70 -3.73 -1.69
N PHE A 27 -44.78 -3.55 -0.37
CA PHE A 27 -43.81 -2.80 0.44
C PHE A 27 -42.43 -3.45 0.42
N PHE A 28 -42.34 -4.77 0.65
CA PHE A 28 -41.06 -5.50 0.56
C PHE A 28 -40.48 -5.55 -0.86
N PHE A 29 -41.32 -5.61 -1.87
CA PHE A 29 -40.91 -5.54 -3.27
C PHE A 29 -40.35 -4.16 -3.61
N LEU A 30 -41.01 -3.08 -3.18
CA LEU A 30 -40.55 -1.72 -3.35
C LEU A 30 -39.20 -1.46 -2.64
N LEU A 31 -39.06 -1.98 -1.41
CA LEU A 31 -37.82 -1.90 -0.64
C LEU A 31 -36.63 -2.60 -1.36
N LYS A 32 -36.87 -3.76 -1.95
CA LYS A 32 -35.85 -4.47 -2.76
C LYS A 32 -35.45 -3.67 -4.01
N ILE A 33 -36.41 -3.05 -4.68
CA ILE A 33 -36.13 -2.20 -5.83
C ILE A 33 -35.29 -0.98 -5.41
N ILE A 34 -35.65 -0.31 -4.31
CA ILE A 34 -34.91 0.84 -3.78
C ILE A 34 -33.47 0.42 -3.43
N CYS A 35 -33.28 -0.71 -2.74
CA CYS A 35 -31.94 -1.24 -2.45
C CYS A 35 -31.16 -1.54 -3.71
N LEU A 36 -31.78 -2.13 -4.73
CA LEU A 36 -31.12 -2.43 -5.99
C LEU A 36 -30.70 -1.15 -6.74
N VAL A 37 -31.58 -0.17 -6.79
CA VAL A 37 -31.31 1.14 -7.41
C VAL A 37 -30.19 1.88 -6.68
N THR A 38 -30.19 1.88 -5.34
CA THR A 38 -29.11 2.51 -4.57
C THR A 38 -27.76 1.81 -4.80
N VAL A 39 -27.73 0.49 -4.89
CA VAL A 39 -26.51 -0.26 -5.20
C VAL A 39 -26.01 0.09 -6.62
N ILE A 40 -26.90 0.16 -7.62
CA ILE A 40 -26.54 0.53 -8.99
C ILE A 40 -25.99 1.97 -9.05
N LEU A 41 -26.62 2.91 -8.34
CA LEU A 41 -26.14 4.30 -8.26
C LEU A 41 -24.77 4.38 -7.58
N CYS A 42 -24.54 3.67 -6.47
CA CYS A 42 -23.23 3.60 -5.82
C CYS A 42 -22.14 3.03 -6.74
N LEU A 43 -22.45 1.98 -7.50
CA LEU A 43 -21.50 1.38 -8.46
C LEU A 43 -21.17 2.36 -9.60
N HIS A 44 -22.16 3.16 -10.05
CA HIS A 44 -21.98 4.18 -11.07
C HIS A 44 -21.04 5.29 -10.58
N GLU A 45 -21.24 5.81 -9.38
CA GLU A 45 -20.38 6.83 -8.74
C GLU A 45 -18.94 6.34 -8.55
N ILE A 46 -18.76 5.08 -8.14
CA ILE A 46 -17.42 4.47 -8.01
C ILE A 46 -16.71 4.43 -9.36
N SER A 47 -17.41 4.04 -10.42
CA SER A 47 -16.84 3.99 -11.78
C SER A 47 -16.46 5.38 -12.29
N HIS A 48 -17.30 6.39 -12.04
CA HIS A 48 -17.00 7.77 -12.40
C HIS A 48 -15.79 8.33 -11.63
N ALA A 49 -15.71 8.08 -10.34
CA ALA A 49 -14.59 8.53 -9.51
C ALA A 49 -13.26 7.91 -9.96
N GLN A 50 -13.25 6.63 -10.31
CA GLN A 50 -12.07 5.94 -10.84
C GLN A 50 -11.62 6.50 -12.20
N ASN A 51 -12.55 6.72 -13.11
CA ASN A 51 -12.25 7.32 -14.43
C ASN A 51 -11.74 8.75 -14.29
N TYR A 52 -12.33 9.53 -13.40
CA TYR A 52 -11.89 10.90 -13.10
C TYR A 52 -10.48 10.92 -12.52
N TYR A 53 -10.16 10.01 -11.57
CA TYR A 53 -8.81 9.89 -11.01
C TYR A 53 -7.77 9.62 -12.09
N VAL A 54 -8.00 8.63 -12.95
CA VAL A 54 -7.06 8.27 -14.04
C VAL A 54 -6.90 9.42 -15.03
N SER A 55 -7.99 10.07 -15.42
CA SER A 55 -7.93 11.21 -16.36
C SER A 55 -7.18 12.39 -15.78
N ASN A 56 -7.37 12.72 -14.49
CA ASN A 56 -6.61 13.76 -13.82
C ASN A 56 -5.11 13.45 -13.70
N GLN A 57 -4.75 12.21 -13.37
CA GLN A 57 -3.36 11.80 -13.32
C GLN A 57 -2.70 11.94 -14.71
N ARG A 58 -3.40 11.60 -15.77
CA ARG A 58 -2.93 11.76 -17.16
C ARG A 58 -2.90 13.22 -17.61
N ALA A 59 -3.91 14.01 -17.28
CA ALA A 59 -3.98 15.42 -17.70
C ALA A 59 -2.96 16.32 -17.00
N SER A 60 -2.57 16.01 -15.76
CA SER A 60 -1.59 16.77 -14.99
C SER A 60 -0.13 16.46 -15.34
N TYR A 61 0.12 15.38 -16.06
CA TYR A 61 1.47 15.03 -16.50
C TYR A 61 1.81 15.76 -17.81
N LYS A 62 2.88 16.57 -17.80
CA LYS A 62 3.36 17.38 -18.95
C LYS A 62 3.83 16.52 -20.14
N GLY A 63 3.08 15.60 -20.57
CA GLY A 63 3.44 14.72 -21.68
C GLY A 63 2.55 13.49 -21.69
N THR A 64 1.25 13.71 -21.96
CA THR A 64 0.29 12.61 -22.19
C THR A 64 0.87 11.49 -23.06
N ASN A 65 1.70 11.84 -24.05
CA ASN A 65 2.38 10.88 -24.91
C ASN A 65 3.42 10.01 -24.18
N VAL A 66 4.08 10.54 -23.15
CA VAL A 66 5.12 9.78 -22.40
C VAL A 66 4.47 8.71 -21.51
N LEU A 67 3.40 9.05 -20.78
CA LEU A 67 2.67 8.08 -19.96
C LEU A 67 2.06 6.98 -20.83
N SER A 68 1.41 7.33 -21.95
CA SER A 68 0.83 6.34 -22.86
C SER A 68 1.89 5.41 -23.44
N ARG A 69 3.02 5.97 -23.89
CA ARG A 69 4.14 5.17 -24.43
C ARG A 69 4.75 4.25 -23.37
N MET A 70 4.92 4.74 -22.15
CA MET A 70 5.47 3.96 -21.06
C MET A 70 4.48 2.88 -20.60
N GLU A 71 3.19 3.17 -20.61
CA GLU A 71 2.16 2.16 -20.30
C GLU A 71 2.23 0.97 -21.23
N ASP A 72 2.38 1.19 -22.54
CA ASP A 72 2.52 0.12 -23.53
C ASP A 72 3.81 -0.70 -23.30
N SER A 73 4.91 -0.02 -22.98
CA SER A 73 6.16 -0.68 -22.62
C SER A 73 6.02 -1.55 -21.37
N VAL A 74 5.35 -1.04 -20.33
CA VAL A 74 5.09 -1.78 -19.08
C VAL A 74 4.17 -2.98 -19.35
N LYS A 75 3.08 -2.80 -20.10
CA LYS A 75 2.18 -3.89 -20.50
C LYS A 75 2.95 -5.02 -21.19
N LYS A 76 3.81 -4.69 -22.15
CA LYS A 76 4.65 -5.67 -22.85
C LYS A 76 5.60 -6.41 -21.90
N GLN A 77 6.16 -5.71 -20.88
CA GLN A 77 6.98 -6.35 -19.85
C GLN A 77 6.16 -7.33 -19.00
N PHE A 78 4.91 -6.97 -18.63
CA PHE A 78 3.98 -7.85 -17.92
C PHE A 78 3.64 -9.09 -18.74
N GLU A 79 3.30 -8.93 -20.01
CA GLU A 79 3.01 -10.02 -20.94
C GLU A 79 4.22 -10.98 -21.06
N THR A 80 5.42 -10.44 -21.26
CA THR A 80 6.66 -11.23 -21.36
C THR A 80 6.91 -12.08 -20.10
N GLN A 81 6.53 -11.58 -18.93
CA GLN A 81 6.67 -12.27 -17.64
C GLN A 81 5.43 -13.11 -17.27
N GLN A 82 4.45 -13.21 -18.16
CA GLN A 82 3.18 -13.91 -17.90
C GLN A 82 2.44 -13.37 -16.66
N LEU A 83 2.48 -12.05 -16.47
CA LEU A 83 1.79 -11.31 -15.44
C LEU A 83 0.56 -10.62 -16.00
N THR A 84 -0.50 -10.50 -15.19
CA THR A 84 -1.73 -9.81 -15.57
C THR A 84 -1.55 -8.29 -15.49
N TRP A 85 -1.98 -7.57 -16.52
CA TRP A 85 -2.07 -6.11 -16.54
C TRP A 85 -3.54 -5.64 -16.56
N PRO A 86 -3.92 -4.60 -15.78
CA PRO A 86 -3.20 -4.12 -14.60
C PRO A 86 -3.22 -5.16 -13.47
N PRO A 87 -2.19 -5.19 -12.61
CA PRO A 87 -2.13 -6.17 -11.52
C PRO A 87 -3.22 -5.95 -10.47
N GLU A 88 -3.57 -7.02 -9.74
CA GLU A 88 -4.57 -7.00 -8.66
C GLU A 88 -4.04 -6.45 -7.34
N ALA A 89 -2.72 -6.44 -7.16
CA ALA A 89 -2.05 -5.83 -6.02
C ALA A 89 -0.62 -5.45 -6.39
N LEU A 90 -0.12 -4.43 -5.71
CA LEU A 90 1.25 -3.94 -5.79
C LEU A 90 1.84 -3.90 -4.38
N TYR A 91 3.09 -4.34 -4.26
CA TYR A 91 3.90 -4.20 -3.08
C TYR A 91 5.30 -3.71 -3.47
N ILE A 92 5.80 -2.71 -2.76
CA ILE A 92 7.13 -2.13 -2.98
C ILE A 92 7.98 -2.38 -1.74
N ARG A 93 9.23 -2.78 -1.93
CA ARG A 93 10.20 -2.82 -0.84
C ARG A 93 11.53 -2.20 -1.24
N SER A 94 12.07 -1.38 -0.36
CA SER A 94 13.35 -0.69 -0.55
C SER A 94 14.38 -1.19 0.46
N PHE A 95 15.63 -1.30 0.03
CA PHE A 95 16.79 -1.74 0.83
C PHE A 95 17.84 -0.66 0.82
N LYS A 96 18.06 0.00 1.96
CA LYS A 96 18.92 1.18 2.06
C LYS A 96 20.37 0.88 1.66
N TYR A 97 21.00 -0.08 2.33
CA TYR A 97 22.40 -0.44 2.07
C TYR A 97 22.60 -1.00 0.67
N ASP A 98 21.71 -1.87 0.22
CA ASP A 98 21.80 -2.53 -1.08
C ASP A 98 21.44 -1.58 -2.22
N ARG A 99 20.83 -0.42 -1.91
CA ARG A 99 20.39 0.59 -2.87
C ARG A 99 19.48 -0.01 -3.96
N GLN A 100 18.51 -0.79 -3.52
CA GLN A 100 17.56 -1.49 -4.38
C GLN A 100 16.13 -1.19 -3.97
N LEU A 101 15.26 -1.06 -4.98
CA LEU A 101 13.83 -1.00 -4.82
C LEU A 101 13.21 -2.10 -5.66
N GLU A 102 12.47 -2.99 -5.03
CA GLU A 102 11.77 -4.09 -5.68
C GLU A 102 10.29 -3.79 -5.82
N VAL A 103 9.75 -4.13 -6.97
CA VAL A 103 8.33 -4.06 -7.30
C VAL A 103 7.78 -5.48 -7.43
N TRP A 104 6.83 -5.81 -6.56
CA TRP A 104 6.16 -7.10 -6.49
C TRP A 104 4.69 -6.94 -6.81
N VAL A 105 4.13 -7.83 -7.63
CA VAL A 105 2.76 -7.75 -8.10
C VAL A 105 2.01 -9.06 -7.92
N LYS A 106 0.68 -8.99 -7.90
CA LYS A 106 -0.20 -10.16 -7.98
C LYS A 106 -1.06 -10.07 -9.23
N SER A 107 -1.13 -11.18 -9.96
CA SER A 107 -2.10 -11.34 -11.06
C SER A 107 -3.51 -11.68 -10.53
N ASN A 108 -3.58 -12.31 -9.36
CA ASN A 108 -4.80 -12.62 -8.63
C ASN A 108 -4.57 -12.39 -7.13
N ARG A 109 -5.56 -11.87 -6.41
CA ARG A 109 -5.45 -11.57 -4.96
C ARG A 109 -5.10 -12.78 -4.10
N LYS A 110 -5.48 -13.99 -4.50
CA LYS A 110 -5.22 -15.24 -3.78
C LYS A 110 -3.81 -15.81 -4.03
N GLU A 111 -3.15 -15.40 -5.11
CA GLU A 111 -1.82 -15.89 -5.46
C GLU A 111 -0.72 -15.22 -4.61
N PRO A 112 0.46 -15.85 -4.51
CA PRO A 112 1.64 -15.19 -3.95
C PRO A 112 2.09 -14.02 -4.85
N TYR A 113 2.78 -13.05 -4.24
CA TYR A 113 3.44 -11.98 -4.99
C TYR A 113 4.54 -12.56 -5.87
N LYS A 114 4.65 -12.04 -7.09
CA LYS A 114 5.75 -12.30 -8.04
C LYS A 114 6.57 -11.03 -8.21
N LEU A 115 7.90 -11.19 -8.26
CA LEU A 115 8.80 -10.06 -8.53
C LEU A 115 8.61 -9.61 -9.98
N PHE A 116 8.19 -8.37 -10.16
CA PHE A 116 8.15 -7.76 -11.49
C PHE A 116 9.53 -7.25 -11.88
N LYS A 117 10.16 -6.41 -11.02
CA LYS A 117 11.44 -5.77 -11.35
C LYS A 117 12.15 -5.26 -10.10
N THR A 118 13.48 -5.19 -10.18
CA THR A 118 14.32 -4.52 -9.20
C THR A 118 14.95 -3.29 -9.84
N TYR A 119 14.80 -2.14 -9.20
CA TYR A 119 15.37 -0.86 -9.63
C TYR A 119 16.50 -0.45 -8.71
N LYS A 120 17.46 0.31 -9.25
CA LYS A 120 18.53 0.92 -8.46
C LYS A 120 18.01 2.17 -7.77
N VAL A 121 18.20 2.27 -6.46
CA VAL A 121 18.09 3.53 -5.72
C VAL A 121 19.37 4.31 -6.01
N CYS A 122 19.25 5.40 -6.77
CA CYS A 122 20.42 6.07 -7.34
C CYS A 122 21.17 6.93 -6.32
N MET A 123 20.50 7.42 -5.27
CA MET A 123 21.12 8.11 -4.13
C MET A 123 20.50 7.63 -2.82
N GLN A 124 21.33 7.54 -1.79
CA GLN A 124 20.93 7.18 -0.44
C GLN A 124 21.46 8.23 0.52
N SER A 125 20.62 8.77 1.39
CA SER A 125 21.00 9.66 2.50
C SER A 125 20.82 8.97 3.84
N GLY A 126 21.55 9.45 4.83
CA GLY A 126 21.53 8.91 6.18
C GLY A 126 22.29 7.61 6.37
N THR A 127 22.10 6.98 7.52
CA THR A 127 22.76 5.75 7.98
C THR A 127 21.74 4.63 8.24
N MET A 128 22.17 3.50 8.78
CA MET A 128 21.25 2.44 9.25
C MET A 128 20.48 2.93 10.48
N GLY A 129 19.20 2.68 10.46
CA GLY A 129 18.25 3.11 11.49
C GLY A 129 17.09 3.94 10.91
N PRO A 130 15.96 4.00 11.65
CA PRO A 130 14.77 4.70 11.22
C PRO A 130 14.95 6.23 11.30
N LYS A 131 14.15 6.97 10.53
CA LYS A 131 14.03 8.41 10.66
C LYS A 131 13.31 8.77 11.97
N ARG A 132 13.82 9.80 12.69
CA ARG A 132 13.29 10.18 14.01
C ARG A 132 13.00 11.66 14.18
N MET A 133 13.53 12.53 13.32
CA MET A 133 13.29 13.97 13.41
C MET A 133 13.42 14.65 12.06
N GLU A 134 12.85 15.82 11.97
CA GLU A 134 13.04 16.71 10.82
C GLU A 134 14.52 17.07 10.68
N GLY A 135 15.04 17.12 9.45
CA GLY A 135 16.42 17.50 9.18
C GLY A 135 17.48 16.45 9.52
N ASP A 136 17.12 15.25 9.97
CA ASP A 136 18.07 14.17 10.25
C ASP A 136 18.65 13.52 8.97
N HIS A 137 18.17 13.91 7.81
CA HIS A 137 18.56 13.39 6.49
C HIS A 137 18.42 11.87 6.35
N GLN A 138 17.60 11.23 7.19
CA GLN A 138 17.40 9.78 7.17
C GLN A 138 16.30 9.37 6.20
N VAL A 139 16.59 8.37 5.37
CA VAL A 139 15.53 7.57 4.76
C VAL A 139 14.89 6.74 5.87
N PRO A 140 13.55 6.77 6.05
CA PRO A 140 12.90 6.01 7.10
C PRO A 140 13.07 4.49 6.89
N GLU A 141 13.00 3.72 7.97
CA GLU A 141 12.91 2.26 7.97
C GLU A 141 11.60 1.87 8.66
N GLY A 142 10.89 0.92 8.08
CA GLY A 142 9.60 0.48 8.60
C GLY A 142 8.57 0.17 7.50
N PHE A 143 7.30 0.19 7.89
CA PHE A 143 6.18 -0.26 7.08
C PHE A 143 5.25 0.91 6.76
N TYR A 144 5.22 1.27 5.49
CA TYR A 144 4.48 2.42 4.97
C TYR A 144 3.48 2.01 3.90
N GLN A 145 2.73 2.97 3.42
CA GLN A 145 1.88 2.86 2.24
C GLN A 145 1.99 4.12 1.39
N ILE A 146 1.65 4.00 0.12
CA ILE A 146 1.50 5.16 -0.75
C ILE A 146 0.24 5.92 -0.31
N ASN A 147 0.40 7.21 0.01
CA ASN A 147 -0.69 8.11 0.38
C ASN A 147 -0.89 9.26 -0.59
N GLU A 148 0.07 9.49 -1.49
CA GLU A 148 0.02 10.58 -2.46
C GLU A 148 0.57 10.16 -3.82
N PHE A 149 -0.10 10.61 -4.88
CA PHE A 149 0.35 10.52 -6.26
C PHE A 149 0.59 11.94 -6.76
N ASN A 150 1.84 12.34 -6.95
CA ASN A 150 2.19 13.68 -7.40
C ASN A 150 2.79 13.66 -8.82
N PRO A 151 1.97 13.91 -9.85
CA PRO A 151 2.45 13.96 -11.24
C PRO A 151 3.19 15.26 -11.56
N ASN A 152 3.06 16.28 -10.72
CA ASN A 152 3.70 17.60 -10.90
C ASN A 152 4.88 17.80 -9.96
N SER A 153 5.50 16.72 -9.51
CA SER A 153 6.67 16.77 -8.65
C SER A 153 7.83 17.56 -9.29
N ASN A 154 8.55 18.34 -8.49
CA ASN A 154 9.80 18.98 -8.89
C ASN A 154 10.90 17.96 -9.20
N TYR A 155 10.70 16.71 -8.78
CA TYR A 155 11.60 15.58 -9.03
C TYR A 155 11.01 14.60 -10.04
N HIS A 156 10.46 15.13 -11.12
CA HIS A 156 9.82 14.42 -12.23
C HIS A 156 8.42 13.90 -11.84
N LEU A 157 8.31 12.71 -11.27
CA LEU A 157 7.10 12.12 -10.67
C LEU A 157 7.42 11.71 -9.24
N SER A 158 6.40 11.65 -8.37
CA SER A 158 6.60 11.12 -7.03
C SER A 158 5.39 10.41 -6.44
N LEU A 159 5.67 9.42 -5.57
CA LEU A 159 4.72 8.70 -4.75
C LEU A 159 5.06 8.98 -3.29
N GLY A 160 4.15 9.66 -2.57
CA GLY A 160 4.31 9.98 -1.16
C GLY A 160 4.10 8.77 -0.29
N LEU A 161 4.88 8.65 0.77
CA LEU A 161 4.72 7.67 1.83
C LEU A 161 4.00 8.29 3.02
N ASN A 162 3.17 7.53 3.72
CA ASN A 162 2.48 7.96 4.93
C ASN A 162 3.43 8.09 6.15
N TYR A 163 4.61 8.66 5.93
CA TYR A 163 5.52 9.05 7.01
C TYR A 163 5.08 10.40 7.63
N PRO A 164 5.06 10.56 8.98
CA PRO A 164 5.24 9.53 9.99
C PRO A 164 4.02 8.63 10.12
N ASN A 165 4.23 7.31 10.15
CA ASN A 165 3.17 6.34 10.41
C ASN A 165 2.82 6.28 11.92
N ALA A 166 1.97 5.32 12.34
CA ALA A 166 1.56 5.21 13.74
C ALA A 166 2.73 4.90 14.69
N SER A 167 3.68 4.06 14.28
CA SER A 167 4.89 3.75 15.03
C SER A 167 5.84 4.94 15.12
N ASP A 168 6.05 5.62 13.98
CA ASP A 168 6.93 6.79 13.94
C ASP A 168 6.42 7.92 14.84
N LYS A 169 5.10 8.13 14.91
CA LYS A 169 4.49 9.14 15.81
C LYS A 169 4.74 8.85 17.29
N ILE A 170 4.92 7.59 17.66
CA ILE A 170 5.24 7.19 19.04
C ILE A 170 6.74 7.32 19.32
N LEU A 171 7.58 7.00 18.35
CA LEU A 171 9.02 6.81 18.54
C LEU A 171 9.89 7.97 18.04
N SER A 172 9.32 8.88 17.24
CA SER A 172 10.05 10.05 16.73
C SER A 172 9.89 11.28 17.63
N ASP A 173 10.59 12.36 17.28
CA ASP A 173 10.43 13.65 17.92
C ASP A 173 8.94 14.06 17.94
N SER A 174 8.43 14.40 19.11
CA SER A 174 7.00 14.66 19.30
C SER A 174 6.51 15.97 18.67
N ILE A 175 7.43 16.90 18.37
CA ILE A 175 7.12 18.23 17.81
C ILE A 175 7.44 18.26 16.32
N ARG A 176 8.61 17.74 15.93
CA ARG A 176 9.11 17.76 14.55
C ARG A 176 9.62 16.39 14.08
N PRO A 177 8.73 15.40 13.93
CA PRO A 177 9.13 14.09 13.42
C PRO A 177 9.63 14.15 11.97
N GLY A 178 9.30 15.21 11.24
CA GLY A 178 9.45 15.35 9.80
C GLY A 178 8.23 14.86 9.04
N ASN A 179 8.27 15.05 7.73
CA ASN A 179 7.19 14.67 6.78
C ASN A 179 7.77 14.52 5.37
N ALA A 180 6.90 14.44 4.35
CA ALA A 180 7.24 14.59 2.94
C ALA A 180 8.34 13.61 2.47
N ILE A 181 8.18 12.33 2.76
CA ILE A 181 9.02 11.25 2.24
C ILE A 181 8.39 10.68 0.98
N TYR A 182 9.17 10.62 -0.10
CA TYR A 182 8.71 10.19 -1.42
C TYR A 182 9.64 9.16 -2.05
N ILE A 183 9.05 8.26 -2.86
CA ILE A 183 9.75 7.61 -3.97
C ILE A 183 9.60 8.54 -5.17
N HIS A 184 10.70 8.91 -5.86
CA HIS A 184 10.64 9.92 -6.92
C HIS A 184 11.69 9.72 -8.01
N GLY A 185 11.50 10.42 -9.12
CA GLY A 185 12.49 10.55 -10.18
C GLY A 185 13.67 11.43 -9.76
N ASN A 186 14.53 11.80 -10.73
CA ASN A 186 15.78 12.50 -10.46
C ASN A 186 16.69 11.69 -9.51
N CYS A 187 17.85 12.23 -9.12
CA CYS A 187 18.83 11.49 -8.33
C CYS A 187 19.41 12.33 -7.19
N VAL A 188 18.53 12.93 -6.38
CA VAL A 188 18.88 13.71 -5.18
C VAL A 188 18.10 13.18 -3.98
N SER A 189 18.66 13.21 -2.78
CA SER A 189 17.96 12.79 -1.58
C SER A 189 18.48 13.50 -0.32
N THR A 190 17.53 13.87 0.54
CA THR A 190 17.73 14.27 1.94
C THR A 190 16.80 13.51 2.88
N GLY A 191 16.43 12.26 2.48
CA GLY A 191 15.48 11.40 3.20
C GLY A 191 14.51 10.65 2.32
N CYS A 192 14.42 11.00 1.02
CA CYS A 192 13.58 10.34 0.02
C CYS A 192 14.28 9.14 -0.65
N ILE A 193 13.55 8.43 -1.51
CA ILE A 193 14.00 7.24 -2.23
C ILE A 193 13.99 7.53 -3.74
N PRO A 194 15.07 8.09 -4.32
CA PRO A 194 15.16 8.39 -5.74
C PRO A 194 15.55 7.15 -6.55
N ILE A 195 14.81 6.92 -7.64
CA ILE A 195 15.03 5.77 -8.53
C ILE A 195 15.30 6.18 -10.00
N SER A 196 15.55 7.46 -10.26
CA SER A 196 15.68 8.08 -11.60
C SER A 196 14.34 8.14 -12.36
N ASP A 197 14.30 8.91 -13.47
CA ASP A 197 13.06 9.27 -14.14
C ASP A 197 12.36 8.09 -14.79
N ILE A 198 13.03 7.34 -15.65
CA ILE A 198 12.43 6.21 -16.37
C ILE A 198 11.93 5.11 -15.41
N PRO A 199 12.71 4.65 -14.42
CA PRO A 199 12.20 3.76 -13.38
C PRO A 199 10.99 4.32 -12.62
N MET A 200 10.99 5.62 -12.33
CA MET A 200 9.87 6.26 -11.64
C MET A 200 8.61 6.28 -12.50
N GLU A 201 8.72 6.52 -13.80
CA GLU A 201 7.60 6.44 -14.73
C GLU A 201 6.97 5.03 -14.74
N GLU A 202 7.77 3.98 -14.81
CA GLU A 202 7.29 2.59 -14.74
C GLU A 202 6.55 2.31 -13.42
N VAL A 203 7.16 2.66 -12.28
CA VAL A 203 6.57 2.43 -10.95
C VAL A 203 5.29 3.25 -10.77
N TYR A 204 5.29 4.50 -11.23
CA TYR A 204 4.14 5.39 -11.12
C TYR A 204 2.93 4.87 -11.91
N ILE A 205 3.16 4.39 -13.13
CA ILE A 205 2.10 3.83 -13.99
C ILE A 205 1.52 2.56 -13.36
N ILE A 206 2.37 1.65 -12.86
CA ILE A 206 1.92 0.44 -12.18
C ILE A 206 1.08 0.80 -10.94
N ALA A 207 1.57 1.71 -10.10
CA ALA A 207 0.84 2.16 -8.91
C ALA A 207 -0.49 2.83 -9.26
N SER A 208 -0.49 3.72 -10.27
CA SER A 208 -1.70 4.40 -10.75
C SER A 208 -2.73 3.43 -11.32
N SER A 209 -2.29 2.39 -12.04
CA SER A 209 -3.18 1.38 -12.61
C SER A 209 -3.86 0.52 -11.52
N VAL A 210 -3.12 0.19 -10.45
CA VAL A 210 -3.64 -0.52 -9.27
C VAL A 210 -4.62 0.37 -8.50
N LYS A 211 -4.28 1.64 -8.30
CA LYS A 211 -5.17 2.62 -7.65
C LYS A 211 -6.46 2.81 -8.43
N ALA A 212 -6.39 2.85 -9.76
CA ALA A 212 -7.55 2.96 -10.65
C ALA A 212 -8.51 1.76 -10.56
N LYS A 213 -8.03 0.58 -10.10
CA LYS A 213 -8.88 -0.58 -9.78
C LYS A 213 -9.55 -0.51 -8.40
N GLY A 214 -9.41 0.60 -7.68
CA GLY A 214 -9.97 0.79 -6.34
C GLY A 214 -9.13 0.16 -5.22
N VAL A 215 -7.84 -0.11 -5.46
CA VAL A 215 -6.93 -0.57 -4.41
C VAL A 215 -6.33 0.64 -3.71
N ASP A 216 -6.84 0.96 -2.52
CA ASP A 216 -6.40 2.12 -1.74
C ASP A 216 -5.11 1.88 -0.96
N PHE A 217 -4.83 0.63 -0.61
CA PHE A 217 -3.68 0.26 0.18
C PHE A 217 -2.58 -0.34 -0.69
N ILE A 218 -1.53 0.45 -0.98
CA ILE A 218 -0.33 -0.02 -1.67
C ILE A 218 0.84 0.01 -0.67
N PRO A 219 1.23 -1.14 -0.11
CA PRO A 219 2.26 -1.22 0.92
C PRO A 219 3.65 -0.92 0.37
N VAL A 220 4.44 -0.20 1.17
CA VAL A 220 5.84 0.11 0.93
C VAL A 220 6.64 -0.21 2.19
N HIS A 221 7.51 -1.21 2.13
CA HIS A 221 8.37 -1.56 3.23
C HIS A 221 9.81 -1.08 2.96
N VAL A 222 10.41 -0.44 3.93
CA VAL A 222 11.78 0.05 3.84
C VAL A 222 12.63 -0.67 4.88
N PHE A 223 13.59 -1.43 4.39
CA PHE A 223 14.52 -2.22 5.20
C PHE A 223 15.92 -1.61 5.19
N PRO A 224 16.70 -1.77 6.26
CA PRO A 224 18.11 -1.34 6.27
C PRO A 224 18.94 -2.07 5.23
N VAL A 225 18.73 -3.38 5.10
CA VAL A 225 19.50 -4.28 4.25
C VAL A 225 18.64 -5.41 3.69
N ARG A 226 19.16 -6.13 2.70
CA ARG A 226 18.66 -7.46 2.34
C ARG A 226 19.20 -8.47 3.35
N TYR A 227 18.36 -8.93 4.27
CA TYR A 227 18.76 -9.82 5.36
C TYR A 227 19.26 -11.21 4.90
N ASN A 228 18.85 -11.63 3.70
CA ASN A 228 19.28 -12.88 3.06
C ASN A 228 20.59 -12.75 2.26
N VAL A 229 21.22 -11.57 2.25
CA VAL A 229 22.54 -11.33 1.64
C VAL A 229 23.58 -11.18 2.75
N LYS A 230 24.48 -12.15 2.88
CA LYS A 230 25.45 -12.20 3.97
C LYS A 230 26.22 -10.90 4.17
N LYS A 231 26.77 -10.33 3.10
CA LYS A 231 27.53 -9.07 3.15
C LYS A 231 26.70 -7.91 3.73
N SER A 232 25.44 -7.81 3.31
CA SER A 232 24.54 -6.76 3.75
C SER A 232 24.17 -6.92 5.23
N PHE A 233 23.91 -8.17 5.64
CA PHE A 233 23.60 -8.49 7.04
C PHE A 233 24.81 -8.29 7.97
N ASP A 234 26.01 -8.70 7.55
CA ASP A 234 27.24 -8.46 8.31
C ASP A 234 27.50 -6.95 8.51
N TYR A 235 27.27 -6.14 7.45
CA TYR A 235 27.37 -4.67 7.54
C TYR A 235 26.37 -4.09 8.56
N LEU A 236 25.11 -4.51 8.50
CA LEU A 236 24.09 -4.07 9.45
C LEU A 236 24.50 -4.39 10.89
N ASN A 237 24.89 -5.65 11.16
CA ASN A 237 25.30 -6.08 12.50
C ASN A 237 26.48 -5.25 13.02
N ALA A 238 27.48 -4.98 12.18
CA ALA A 238 28.60 -4.14 12.55
C ALA A 238 28.18 -2.69 12.86
N SER A 239 27.21 -2.14 12.10
CA SER A 239 26.74 -0.78 12.23
C SER A 239 25.92 -0.52 13.48
N ILE A 240 25.15 -1.53 13.97
CA ILE A 240 24.20 -1.35 15.07
C ILE A 240 24.61 -2.10 16.36
N LYS A 241 25.72 -2.83 16.38
CA LYS A 241 26.12 -3.74 17.46
C LYS A 241 26.12 -3.14 18.87
N ASN A 242 26.33 -1.84 18.98
CA ASN A 242 26.41 -1.13 20.27
C ASN A 242 25.12 -0.36 20.59
N ASN A 243 24.03 -0.56 19.81
CA ASN A 243 22.77 0.15 20.00
C ASN A 243 21.63 -0.85 20.21
N GLN A 244 21.27 -1.11 21.46
CA GLN A 244 20.24 -2.07 21.84
C GLN A 244 18.88 -1.77 21.20
N THR A 245 18.51 -0.51 21.13
CA THR A 245 17.23 -0.09 20.52
C THR A 245 17.19 -0.41 19.04
N LEU A 246 18.28 -0.18 18.30
CA LEU A 246 18.36 -0.56 16.88
C LEU A 246 18.40 -2.08 16.68
N LEU A 247 19.02 -2.80 17.59
CA LEU A 247 19.02 -4.30 17.54
C LEU A 247 17.59 -4.84 17.68
N GLU A 248 16.81 -4.36 18.64
CA GLU A 248 15.42 -4.75 18.86
C GLU A 248 14.54 -4.33 17.68
N PHE A 249 14.66 -3.10 17.22
CA PHE A 249 13.94 -2.61 16.06
C PHE A 249 14.20 -3.48 14.81
N ASN A 250 15.47 -3.78 14.53
CA ASN A 250 15.86 -4.60 13.39
C ASN A 250 15.36 -6.05 13.51
N LYS A 251 15.33 -6.63 14.72
CA LYS A 251 14.73 -7.94 14.94
C LYS A 251 13.26 -7.94 14.51
N ASN A 252 12.49 -6.94 14.94
CA ASN A 252 11.06 -6.84 14.63
C ASN A 252 10.79 -6.68 13.13
N ILE A 253 11.49 -5.78 12.45
CA ILE A 253 11.25 -5.59 11.01
C ILE A 253 11.76 -6.77 10.17
N ARG A 254 12.79 -7.48 10.64
CA ARG A 254 13.30 -8.71 10.00
C ARG A 254 12.25 -9.82 9.97
N GLU A 255 11.44 -9.98 11.01
CA GLU A 255 10.36 -10.99 11.04
C GLU A 255 9.41 -10.83 9.83
N VAL A 256 9.08 -9.59 9.46
CA VAL A 256 8.24 -9.30 8.29
C VAL A 256 8.98 -9.61 6.98
N PHE A 257 10.28 -9.31 6.92
CA PHE A 257 11.10 -9.68 5.77
C PHE A 257 11.15 -11.19 5.57
N ASP A 258 11.49 -11.95 6.63
CA ASP A 258 11.62 -13.41 6.60
C ASP A 258 10.27 -14.08 6.26
N TYR A 259 9.14 -13.57 6.81
CA TYR A 259 7.82 -14.06 6.47
C TYR A 259 7.53 -13.89 4.96
N PHE A 260 7.82 -12.70 4.41
CA PHE A 260 7.62 -12.45 2.99
C PHE A 260 8.53 -13.33 2.12
N GLU A 261 9.80 -13.52 2.50
CA GLU A 261 10.70 -14.43 1.77
C GLU A 261 10.16 -15.85 1.72
N ALA A 262 9.58 -16.33 2.82
CA ALA A 262 9.06 -17.70 2.92
C ALA A 262 7.70 -17.88 2.19
N LYS A 263 6.82 -16.89 2.28
CA LYS A 263 5.41 -17.03 1.84
C LYS A 263 5.06 -16.25 0.57
N LYS A 264 5.86 -15.24 0.21
CA LYS A 264 5.52 -14.24 -0.82
C LYS A 264 4.12 -13.64 -0.63
N GLN A 265 3.76 -13.48 0.65
CA GLN A 265 2.53 -12.83 1.14
C GLN A 265 2.92 -11.83 2.22
N LEU A 266 2.09 -10.81 2.43
CA LEU A 266 2.30 -9.84 3.49
C LEU A 266 1.65 -10.33 4.79
N PRO A 267 2.35 -10.27 5.94
CA PRO A 267 1.71 -10.49 7.24
C PRO A 267 0.81 -9.31 7.61
N VAL A 268 -0.07 -9.54 8.56
CA VAL A 268 -0.76 -8.43 9.26
C VAL A 268 0.24 -7.78 10.22
N ILE A 269 0.40 -6.47 10.11
CA ILE A 269 1.31 -5.68 10.95
C ILE A 269 0.45 -4.85 11.91
N LEU A 270 0.71 -4.98 13.18
CA LEU A 270 0.02 -4.24 14.25
C LEU A 270 1.03 -3.36 15.00
N VAL A 271 0.62 -2.16 15.34
CA VAL A 271 1.38 -1.23 16.17
C VAL A 271 0.82 -1.29 17.58
N ASN A 272 1.65 -1.53 18.57
CA ASN A 272 1.28 -1.52 19.97
C ASN A 272 1.58 -0.14 20.62
N LYS A 273 1.30 0.01 21.93
CA LYS A 273 1.51 1.26 22.66
C LYS A 273 2.99 1.68 22.78
N LYS A 274 3.91 0.81 22.40
CA LYS A 274 5.37 1.10 22.43
C LYS A 274 5.94 1.44 21.05
N GLY A 275 5.09 1.44 20.01
CA GLY A 275 5.47 1.73 18.62
C GLY A 275 5.70 0.52 17.74
#